data_f09a165afb1dbf36fe4804b9143d2095
#
_entry.id   f09a165afb1dbf36fe4804b9143d2095
#
_cell.length_a   1.000
_cell.length_b   1.000
_cell.length_c   1.000
_cell.angle_alpha   90.00
_cell.angle_beta   90.00
_cell.angle_gamma   90.00
#
_symmetry.space_group_name_H-M   'P 1'
#
loop_
_entity.id
_entity.type
_entity.pdbx_description
1 polymer ?
#
loop_
_entity_poly.entity_id
_entity_poly.type
_entity_poly.pdbx_seq_one_letter_code
_entity_poly.pdbx_strand_id
1 'polypeptide(L)'
;MNSRVTAPAKAIRYFMDRVRIDDIDACWFWQRSTGSHGYGQLFWDNKVQTAHRFAYHLFCGDPGNAQINHRCGNRKCCNPAHLYAGTQLDNFRDMVNHGTHVPPPHKQGSAVGNSKLTEAEAAEIKRCLAKGVAGAQLARQFNVSASTISLIRKGIRWRHVSS
;
A
#
# COMPACT_ATOMS: atom_id res chain seq x y z
N MET A 1 -28.67 -10.73 19.80
CA MET A 1 -28.57 -12.21 19.89
C MET A 1 -27.53 -12.65 18.87
N ASN A 2 -26.29 -12.94 19.33
CA ASN A 2 -25.23 -13.41 18.45
C ASN A 2 -25.46 -14.90 18.14
N SER A 3 -26.02 -15.18 16.99
CA SER A 3 -26.00 -16.53 16.43
C SER A 3 -24.54 -16.90 16.18
N ARG A 4 -23.93 -17.69 17.06
CA ARG A 4 -22.66 -18.36 16.79
C ARG A 4 -22.90 -19.28 15.60
N VAL A 5 -22.56 -18.83 14.41
CA VAL A 5 -22.48 -19.70 13.23
C VAL A 5 -21.37 -20.69 13.53
N THR A 6 -21.71 -21.90 13.95
CA THR A 6 -20.76 -23.00 14.10
C THR A 6 -20.24 -23.34 12.70
N ALA A 7 -18.99 -23.00 12.44
CA ALA A 7 -18.37 -23.37 11.17
C ALA A 7 -18.43 -24.89 10.96
N PRO A 8 -18.70 -25.39 9.74
CA PRO A 8 -18.77 -26.82 9.47
C PRO A 8 -17.45 -27.50 9.89
N ALA A 9 -17.54 -28.60 10.63
CA ALA A 9 -16.37 -29.35 11.11
C ALA A 9 -15.40 -29.71 9.97
N LYS A 10 -15.94 -29.97 8.76
CA LYS A 10 -15.15 -30.18 7.53
C LYS A 10 -14.30 -28.99 7.17
N ALA A 11 -14.80 -27.76 7.32
CA ALA A 11 -14.06 -26.53 6.99
C ALA A 11 -12.93 -26.28 7.99
N ILE A 12 -13.19 -26.50 9.28
CA ILE A 12 -12.18 -26.39 10.34
C ILE A 12 -11.06 -27.39 10.08
N ARG A 13 -11.38 -28.66 9.86
CA ARG A 13 -10.38 -29.70 9.57
C ARG A 13 -9.56 -29.37 8.34
N TYR A 14 -10.23 -29.00 7.23
CA TYR A 14 -9.57 -28.59 5.99
C TYR A 14 -8.56 -27.46 6.21
N PHE A 15 -8.91 -26.49 7.06
CA PHE A 15 -8.04 -25.36 7.40
C PHE A 15 -6.88 -25.80 8.29
N MET A 16 -7.15 -26.52 9.37
CA MET A 16 -6.15 -26.94 10.37
C MET A 16 -5.06 -27.84 9.76
N ASP A 17 -5.40 -28.70 8.81
CA ASP A 17 -4.44 -29.56 8.07
C ASP A 17 -3.41 -28.76 7.22
N ARG A 18 -3.59 -27.43 7.14
CA ARG A 18 -2.77 -26.53 6.30
C ARG A 18 -2.06 -25.44 7.09
N VAL A 19 -2.17 -25.47 8.40
CA VAL A 19 -1.59 -24.48 9.31
C VAL A 19 -0.64 -25.16 10.27
N ARG A 20 0.55 -24.59 10.47
CA ARG A 20 1.46 -25.01 11.53
C ARG A 20 1.22 -24.14 12.76
N ILE A 21 0.98 -24.77 13.88
CA ILE A 21 0.78 -24.15 15.19
C ILE A 21 1.86 -24.69 16.11
N ASP A 22 2.83 -23.85 16.44
CA ASP A 22 3.91 -24.20 17.38
C ASP A 22 3.52 -23.84 18.82
N ASP A 23 2.75 -22.74 18.97
CA ASP A 23 2.17 -22.26 20.20
C ASP A 23 0.79 -21.66 19.89
N ILE A 24 -0.19 -21.85 20.80
CA ILE A 24 -1.57 -21.40 20.60
C ILE A 24 -1.69 -19.87 20.54
N ASP A 25 -0.85 -19.17 21.30
CA ASP A 25 -0.83 -17.71 21.39
C ASP A 25 0.11 -17.07 20.35
N ALA A 26 0.93 -17.87 19.67
CA ALA A 26 1.84 -17.40 18.63
C ALA A 26 1.15 -17.33 17.26
N CYS A 27 1.90 -16.91 16.25
CA CYS A 27 1.39 -16.93 14.88
C CYS A 27 1.15 -18.36 14.38
N TRP A 28 -0.03 -18.60 13.84
CA TRP A 28 -0.36 -19.83 13.11
C TRP A 28 0.08 -19.67 11.66
N PHE A 29 1.07 -20.43 11.23
CA PHE A 29 1.71 -20.22 9.95
C PHE A 29 1.06 -21.03 8.82
N TRP A 30 0.55 -20.34 7.81
CA TRP A 30 0.04 -20.97 6.60
C TRP A 30 1.14 -21.73 5.85
N GLN A 31 0.89 -23.02 5.53
CA GLN A 31 1.87 -23.95 4.97
C GLN A 31 1.67 -24.24 3.48
N ARG A 32 0.69 -23.60 2.82
CA ARG A 32 0.38 -23.83 1.41
C ARG A 32 0.67 -22.60 0.57
N SER A 33 0.16 -22.57 -0.67
CA SER A 33 0.38 -21.49 -1.63
C SER A 33 0.08 -20.11 -1.06
N THR A 34 0.85 -19.14 -1.52
CA THR A 34 0.65 -17.72 -1.24
C THR A 34 0.41 -16.95 -2.53
N GLY A 35 -0.40 -15.89 -2.46
CA GLY A 35 -0.56 -14.94 -3.57
C GLY A 35 0.63 -14.00 -3.71
N SER A 36 0.60 -13.17 -4.76
CA SER A 36 1.65 -12.19 -5.09
C SER A 36 1.99 -11.22 -3.94
N HIS A 37 1.03 -10.96 -3.06
CA HIS A 37 1.22 -10.08 -1.90
C HIS A 37 1.68 -10.81 -0.62
N GLY A 38 2.01 -12.12 -0.71
CA GLY A 38 2.52 -12.92 0.39
C GLY A 38 1.45 -13.44 1.36
N TYR A 39 0.16 -13.23 1.09
CA TYR A 39 -0.93 -13.80 1.87
C TYR A 39 -1.20 -15.25 1.48
N GLY A 40 -1.44 -16.10 2.46
CA GLY A 40 -1.88 -17.48 2.22
C GLY A 40 -3.17 -17.51 1.40
N GLN A 41 -3.24 -18.43 0.45
CA GLN A 41 -4.43 -18.65 -0.40
C GLN A 41 -4.96 -20.07 -0.24
N LEU A 42 -6.26 -20.22 -0.27
CA LEU A 42 -6.96 -21.50 -0.28
C LEU A 42 -8.16 -21.46 -1.22
N PHE A 43 -8.56 -22.66 -1.66
CA PHE A 43 -9.77 -22.85 -2.44
C PHE A 43 -10.81 -23.58 -1.57
N TRP A 44 -11.94 -22.94 -1.34
CA TRP A 44 -13.04 -23.48 -0.56
C TRP A 44 -14.36 -22.98 -1.14
N ASP A 45 -15.34 -23.87 -1.24
CA ASP A 45 -16.68 -23.57 -1.74
C ASP A 45 -16.65 -22.82 -3.11
N ASN A 46 -15.92 -23.42 -4.06
CA ASN A 46 -15.71 -22.90 -5.43
C ASN A 46 -15.14 -21.47 -5.51
N LYS A 47 -14.48 -21.00 -4.43
CA LYS A 47 -13.88 -19.66 -4.39
C LYS A 47 -12.44 -19.73 -3.90
N VAL A 48 -11.57 -18.92 -4.55
CA VAL A 48 -10.25 -18.61 -4.00
C VAL A 48 -10.40 -17.48 -2.99
N GLN A 49 -9.86 -17.69 -1.80
CA GLN A 49 -9.88 -16.70 -0.74
C GLN A 49 -8.58 -16.71 0.07
N THR A 50 -8.35 -15.67 0.84
CA THR A 50 -7.15 -15.59 1.67
C THR A 50 -7.31 -16.41 2.95
N ALA A 51 -6.24 -17.10 3.35
CA ALA A 51 -6.24 -18.01 4.48
C ALA A 51 -6.63 -17.32 5.81
N HIS A 52 -6.09 -16.10 6.05
CA HIS A 52 -6.42 -15.35 7.26
C HIS A 52 -7.89 -14.90 7.30
N ARG A 53 -8.50 -14.51 6.16
CA ARG A 53 -9.92 -14.17 6.11
C ARG A 53 -10.79 -15.40 6.37
N PHE A 54 -10.39 -16.55 5.82
CA PHE A 54 -11.06 -17.83 6.09
C PHE A 54 -10.95 -18.22 7.57
N ALA A 55 -9.77 -18.08 8.18
CA ALA A 55 -9.57 -18.29 9.61
C ALA A 55 -10.50 -17.40 10.45
N TYR A 56 -10.54 -16.10 10.13
CA TYR A 56 -11.43 -15.17 10.83
C TYR A 56 -12.91 -15.62 10.73
N HIS A 57 -13.35 -15.98 9.53
CA HIS A 57 -14.72 -16.47 9.31
C HIS A 57 -15.02 -17.73 10.13
N LEU A 58 -14.08 -18.69 10.20
CA LEU A 58 -14.27 -19.94 10.93
C LEU A 58 -14.38 -19.74 12.46
N PHE A 59 -13.59 -18.85 13.03
CA PHE A 59 -13.38 -18.76 14.47
C PHE A 59 -13.96 -17.49 15.11
N CYS A 60 -14.10 -16.40 14.35
CA CYS A 60 -14.62 -15.12 14.83
C CYS A 60 -16.01 -14.79 14.28
N GLY A 61 -16.43 -15.41 13.18
CA GLY A 61 -17.70 -15.16 12.51
C GLY A 61 -17.54 -14.46 11.16
N ASP A 62 -18.65 -14.24 10.47
CA ASP A 62 -18.64 -13.64 9.13
C ASP A 62 -18.19 -12.17 9.18
N PRO A 63 -17.08 -11.82 8.51
CA PRO A 63 -16.60 -10.44 8.44
C PRO A 63 -17.38 -9.57 7.44
N GLY A 64 -18.33 -10.12 6.70
CA GLY A 64 -19.03 -9.39 5.64
C GLY A 64 -18.05 -8.76 4.64
N ASN A 65 -18.15 -7.45 4.40
CA ASN A 65 -17.25 -6.70 3.52
C ASN A 65 -16.04 -6.07 4.24
N ALA A 66 -15.90 -6.28 5.57
CA ALA A 66 -14.79 -5.70 6.31
C ALA A 66 -13.44 -6.28 5.86
N GLN A 67 -12.39 -5.47 5.89
CA GLN A 67 -11.03 -5.92 5.71
C GLN A 67 -10.57 -6.66 6.96
N ILE A 68 -9.85 -7.77 6.79
CA ILE A 68 -9.23 -8.47 7.91
C ILE A 68 -7.77 -8.08 7.99
N ASN A 69 -7.42 -7.44 9.09
CA ASN A 69 -6.09 -6.91 9.39
C ASN A 69 -5.36 -7.79 10.39
N HIS A 70 -4.02 -7.66 10.44
CA HIS A 70 -3.15 -8.42 11.32
C HIS A 70 -2.56 -7.52 12.41
N ARG A 71 -2.89 -7.78 13.67
CA ARG A 71 -2.22 -7.12 14.81
C ARG A 71 -0.73 -7.44 14.90
N CYS A 72 -0.31 -8.62 14.41
CA CYS A 72 1.09 -9.08 14.44
C CYS A 72 1.91 -8.67 13.21
N GLY A 73 1.33 -8.03 12.20
CA GLY A 73 2.01 -7.62 10.96
C GLY A 73 2.46 -8.76 10.04
N ASN A 74 2.24 -10.02 10.39
CA ASN A 74 2.70 -11.16 9.62
C ASN A 74 1.61 -11.62 8.63
N ARG A 75 1.87 -11.47 7.32
CA ARG A 75 0.92 -11.81 6.23
C ARG A 75 0.59 -13.29 6.13
N LYS A 76 1.44 -14.18 6.64
CA LYS A 76 1.20 -15.64 6.66
C LYS A 76 0.50 -16.11 7.92
N CYS A 77 0.26 -15.22 8.88
CA CYS A 77 -0.43 -15.57 10.12
C CYS A 77 -1.91 -15.80 9.87
N CYS A 78 -2.43 -16.88 10.45
CA CYS A 78 -3.83 -17.24 10.43
C CYS A 78 -4.42 -17.42 11.84
N ASN A 79 -3.69 -16.99 12.90
CA ASN A 79 -4.20 -17.05 14.27
C ASN A 79 -5.37 -16.08 14.45
N PRO A 80 -6.58 -16.55 14.79
CA PRO A 80 -7.75 -15.69 14.98
C PRO A 80 -7.55 -14.58 16.02
N ALA A 81 -6.76 -14.84 17.08
CA ALA A 81 -6.44 -13.85 18.11
C ALA A 81 -5.59 -12.67 17.56
N HIS A 82 -4.85 -12.91 16.48
CA HIS A 82 -4.03 -11.90 15.82
C HIS A 82 -4.76 -11.16 14.69
N LEU A 83 -6.01 -11.53 14.41
CA LEU A 83 -6.81 -10.95 13.33
C LEU A 83 -7.92 -10.06 13.90
N TYR A 84 -8.31 -9.06 13.13
CA TYR A 84 -9.46 -8.23 13.46
C TYR A 84 -10.10 -7.66 12.18
N ALA A 85 -11.40 -7.44 12.24
CA ALA A 85 -12.12 -6.74 11.20
C ALA A 85 -11.89 -5.24 11.37
N GLY A 86 -11.39 -4.58 10.33
CA GLY A 86 -11.02 -3.18 10.37
C GLY A 86 -11.16 -2.49 9.02
N THR A 87 -10.72 -1.25 8.97
CA THR A 87 -10.70 -0.42 7.78
C THR A 87 -9.32 -0.42 7.12
N GLN A 88 -9.24 0.16 5.91
CA GLN A 88 -7.94 0.40 5.27
C GLN A 88 -7.07 1.40 6.05
N LEU A 89 -7.70 2.35 6.76
CA LEU A 89 -6.98 3.29 7.62
C LEU A 89 -6.34 2.57 8.82
N ASP A 90 -7.04 1.61 9.42
CA ASP A 90 -6.51 0.79 10.51
C ASP A 90 -5.32 -0.04 10.02
N ASN A 91 -5.44 -0.68 8.84
CA ASN A 91 -4.33 -1.40 8.23
C ASN A 91 -3.11 -0.49 7.96
N PHE A 92 -3.34 0.73 7.50
CA PHE A 92 -2.26 1.70 7.30
C PHE A 92 -1.57 2.06 8.62
N ARG A 93 -2.34 2.30 9.69
CA ARG A 93 -1.79 2.57 11.02
C ARG A 93 -0.96 1.40 11.54
N ASP A 94 -1.44 0.18 11.37
CA ASP A 94 -0.70 -1.04 11.73
C ASP A 94 0.62 -1.14 10.95
N MET A 95 0.61 -0.86 9.65
CA MET A 95 1.83 -0.85 8.83
C MET A 95 2.86 0.18 9.33
N VAL A 96 2.41 1.37 9.76
CA VAL A 96 3.29 2.39 10.34
C VAL A 96 3.84 1.92 11.70
N ASN A 97 2.98 1.37 12.57
CA ASN A 97 3.37 0.88 13.89
C ASN A 97 4.36 -0.29 13.82
N HIS A 98 4.21 -1.16 12.82
CA HIS A 98 5.13 -2.28 12.57
C HIS A 98 6.40 -1.88 11.80
N GLY A 99 6.54 -0.61 11.38
CA GLY A 99 7.66 -0.15 10.56
C GLY A 99 7.73 -0.78 9.17
N THR A 100 6.61 -1.34 8.68
CA THR A 100 6.54 -2.00 7.36
C THR A 100 6.02 -1.07 6.26
N HIS A 101 5.61 0.16 6.62
CA HIS A 101 5.18 1.15 5.65
C HIS A 101 6.38 1.70 4.87
N VAL A 102 6.42 1.43 3.57
CA VAL A 102 7.36 2.06 2.65
C VAL A 102 6.60 3.13 1.87
N PRO A 103 6.85 4.42 2.12
CA PRO A 103 6.22 5.47 1.35
C PRO A 103 6.63 5.34 -0.14
N PRO A 104 5.72 5.62 -1.08
CA PRO A 104 6.07 5.60 -2.49
C PRO A 104 7.20 6.60 -2.75
N PRO A 105 8.14 6.28 -3.68
CA PRO A 105 9.20 7.21 -4.04
C PRO A 105 8.60 8.52 -4.53
N HIS A 106 9.13 9.64 -4.05
CA HIS A 106 8.73 10.96 -4.53
C HIS A 106 9.11 11.10 -5.99
N LYS A 107 8.11 11.12 -6.87
CA LYS A 107 8.31 11.45 -8.27
C LYS A 107 8.76 12.91 -8.40
N GLN A 108 9.79 13.16 -9.18
CA GLN A 108 10.33 14.50 -9.42
C GLN A 108 10.39 14.76 -10.93
N GLY A 109 10.43 16.03 -11.30
CA GLY A 109 10.62 16.42 -12.67
C GLY A 109 9.55 15.90 -13.63
N SER A 110 9.96 15.41 -14.78
CA SER A 110 9.09 14.84 -15.81
C SER A 110 8.40 13.53 -15.39
N ALA A 111 8.90 12.83 -14.37
CA ALA A 111 8.27 11.64 -13.81
C ALA A 111 6.95 11.93 -13.07
N VAL A 112 6.64 13.19 -12.79
CA VAL A 112 5.33 13.63 -12.31
C VAL A 112 4.36 13.63 -13.49
N GLY A 113 3.32 12.81 -13.48
CA GLY A 113 2.42 12.55 -14.62
C GLY A 113 1.75 13.79 -15.25
N ASN A 114 1.72 14.92 -14.55
CA ASN A 114 1.17 16.20 -15.02
C ASN A 114 2.28 17.23 -15.35
N SER A 115 3.54 16.81 -15.41
CA SER A 115 4.63 17.73 -15.72
C SER A 115 4.54 18.21 -17.18
N LYS A 116 4.50 19.52 -17.36
CA LYS A 116 4.53 20.15 -18.68
C LYS A 116 5.96 20.42 -19.19
N LEU A 117 6.94 20.21 -18.32
CA LEU A 117 8.34 20.44 -18.63
C LEU A 117 9.14 19.14 -18.52
N THR A 118 10.11 19.00 -19.37
CA THR A 118 11.19 18.00 -19.29
C THR A 118 12.36 18.55 -18.46
N GLU A 119 13.30 17.68 -18.07
CA GLU A 119 14.54 18.05 -17.40
C GLU A 119 15.37 19.04 -18.24
N ALA A 120 15.44 18.81 -19.57
CA ALA A 120 16.17 19.67 -20.49
C ALA A 120 15.58 21.09 -20.56
N GLU A 121 14.26 21.20 -20.64
CA GLU A 121 13.57 22.51 -20.64
C GLU A 121 13.70 23.21 -19.30
N ALA A 122 13.66 22.48 -18.18
CA ALA A 122 13.89 23.06 -16.86
C ALA A 122 15.32 23.59 -16.69
N ALA A 123 16.32 22.87 -17.22
CA ALA A 123 17.72 23.33 -17.26
C ALA A 123 17.87 24.60 -18.10
N GLU A 124 17.25 24.66 -19.28
CA GLU A 124 17.24 25.81 -20.16
C GLU A 124 16.61 27.04 -19.49
N ILE A 125 15.44 26.87 -18.84
CA ILE A 125 14.78 27.91 -18.06
C ILE A 125 15.73 28.47 -16.99
N LYS A 126 16.44 27.61 -16.26
CA LYS A 126 17.40 28.01 -15.22
C LYS A 126 18.54 28.81 -15.82
N ARG A 127 19.11 28.37 -16.93
CA ARG A 127 20.19 29.10 -17.66
C ARG A 127 19.73 30.49 -18.13
N CYS A 128 18.52 30.57 -18.71
CA CYS A 128 17.94 31.84 -19.16
C CYS A 128 17.65 32.77 -17.97
N LEU A 129 17.16 32.25 -16.85
CA LEU A 129 16.96 33.05 -15.62
C LEU A 129 18.28 33.60 -15.06
N ALA A 130 19.35 32.81 -15.09
CA ALA A 130 20.68 33.24 -14.68
C ALA A 130 21.24 34.35 -15.59
N LYS A 131 20.87 34.35 -16.88
CA LYS A 131 21.20 35.41 -17.86
C LYS A 131 20.29 36.66 -17.76
N GLY A 132 19.34 36.67 -16.80
CA GLY A 132 18.46 37.82 -16.57
C GLY A 132 17.23 37.88 -17.47
N VAL A 133 16.91 36.82 -18.19
CA VAL A 133 15.69 36.78 -19.03
C VAL A 133 14.44 36.89 -18.16
N ALA A 134 13.49 37.71 -18.59
CA ALA A 134 12.27 37.97 -17.86
C ALA A 134 11.41 36.69 -17.71
N GLY A 135 10.98 36.38 -16.48
CA GLY A 135 10.20 35.19 -16.19
C GLY A 135 8.86 35.09 -16.95
N ALA A 136 8.23 36.22 -17.25
CA ALA A 136 7.03 36.29 -18.08
C ALA A 136 7.27 35.85 -19.54
N GLN A 137 8.43 36.15 -20.08
CA GLN A 137 8.83 35.69 -21.42
C GLN A 137 9.05 34.20 -21.46
N LEU A 138 9.77 33.64 -20.47
CA LEU A 138 9.99 32.19 -20.33
C LEU A 138 8.68 31.43 -20.12
N ALA A 139 7.75 31.97 -19.32
CA ALA A 139 6.44 31.37 -19.10
C ALA A 139 5.68 31.19 -20.41
N ARG A 140 5.70 32.19 -21.31
CA ARG A 140 5.09 32.08 -22.64
C ARG A 140 5.83 31.12 -23.56
N GLN A 141 7.18 31.21 -23.60
CA GLN A 141 8.02 30.36 -24.45
C GLN A 141 7.84 28.86 -24.16
N PHE A 142 7.81 28.50 -22.87
CA PHE A 142 7.69 27.10 -22.44
C PHE A 142 6.26 26.68 -22.10
N ASN A 143 5.27 27.50 -22.42
CA ASN A 143 3.83 27.22 -22.17
C ASN A 143 3.53 26.78 -20.72
N VAL A 144 4.10 27.47 -19.75
CA VAL A 144 3.87 27.24 -18.32
C VAL A 144 3.41 28.52 -17.63
N SER A 145 2.86 28.39 -16.42
CA SER A 145 2.46 29.58 -15.66
C SER A 145 3.67 30.38 -15.13
N ALA A 146 3.49 31.66 -14.95
CA ALA A 146 4.48 32.53 -14.31
C ALA A 146 4.84 32.03 -12.90
N SER A 147 3.89 31.43 -12.19
CA SER A 147 4.12 30.78 -10.88
C SER A 147 5.12 29.63 -10.99
N THR A 148 5.03 28.83 -12.07
CA THR A 148 6.00 27.73 -12.30
C THR A 148 7.41 28.28 -12.47
N ILE A 149 7.60 29.32 -13.27
CA ILE A 149 8.91 29.98 -13.45
C ILE A 149 9.42 30.56 -12.13
N SER A 150 8.55 31.19 -11.33
CA SER A 150 8.91 31.72 -10.01
C SER A 150 9.39 30.61 -9.07
N LEU A 151 8.72 29.45 -9.05
CA LEU A 151 9.11 28.31 -8.22
C LEU A 151 10.42 27.64 -8.68
N ILE A 152 10.71 27.66 -10.00
CA ILE A 152 12.00 27.22 -10.55
C ILE A 152 13.09 28.20 -10.11
N ARG A 153 12.86 29.50 -10.23
CA ARG A 153 13.82 30.58 -9.81
C ARG A 153 14.16 30.45 -8.33
N LYS A 154 13.18 30.16 -7.48
CA LYS A 154 13.35 29.96 -6.03
C LYS A 154 13.98 28.61 -5.65
N GLY A 155 14.25 27.72 -6.62
CA GLY A 155 14.76 26.37 -6.35
C GLY A 155 13.79 25.46 -5.63
N ILE A 156 12.48 25.76 -5.62
CA ILE A 156 11.43 24.94 -4.99
C ILE A 156 11.02 23.79 -5.92
N ARG A 157 10.86 24.07 -7.22
CA ARG A 157 10.64 23.06 -8.25
C ARG A 157 11.92 22.81 -9.04
N TRP A 158 12.05 21.58 -9.56
CA TRP A 158 13.18 21.15 -10.38
C TRP A 158 14.54 21.30 -9.68
N ARG A 159 14.59 21.07 -8.35
CA ARG A 159 15.82 21.17 -7.54
C ARG A 159 16.94 20.25 -8.00
N HIS A 160 16.56 19.05 -8.50
CA HIS A 160 17.48 18.01 -8.97
C HIS A 160 18.13 18.31 -10.32
N VAL A 161 17.63 19.31 -11.06
CA VAL A 161 18.17 19.71 -12.36
C VAL A 161 19.18 20.83 -12.14
N SER A 162 20.41 20.61 -12.62
CA SER A 162 21.46 21.68 -12.65
C SER A 162 21.20 22.65 -13.79
N SER A 163 21.68 23.90 -13.65
CA SER A 163 21.60 24.96 -14.69
C SER A 163 22.71 24.82 -15.72
#